data_5f30cfc65967441fceb3a9418ab3c9fb
#
_entry.id   5f30cfc65967441fceb3a9418ab3c9fb
#
_cell.length_a   1.000
_cell.length_b   1.000
_cell.length_c   1.000
_cell.angle_alpha   90.00
_cell.angle_beta   90.00
_cell.angle_gamma   90.00
#
_symmetry.space_group_name_H-M   'P 1'
#
loop_
_entity.id
_entity.type
_entity.pdbx_description
1 polymer ?
#
loop_
_entity_poly.entity_id
_entity_poly.type
_entity_poly.pdbx_seq_one_letter_code
_entity_poly.pdbx_strand_id
1 'polypeptide(L)'
;MVSTMWERVLVAALVAFVVFKVTLITYRRRKYPEPHEDWANVNLDDLHFPEGFHWGTATAAHQVEGHQANNWTVHEVAKGIEASGAACDHWNRWKDDFQLLSDLGMTSYRFSIEWSRLEPTEGAWDEAALAVYSDMVDDLVRRGIRPVVTLHHFTHPDWWEAKGGFADRTNIPAFVAYCERVVDALADRVNTWVTVNEPTVFSTMGYTLGMFPPGRRSIPTTLRVMRNLLLAH
;
A
#
# COMPACT_ATOMS: atom_id res chain seq x y z
N MET A 1 40.07 -30.96 -5.79
CA MET A 1 38.65 -31.12 -6.17
C MET A 1 38.46 -30.47 -7.54
N VAL A 2 38.10 -31.26 -8.57
CA VAL A 2 37.85 -30.74 -9.92
C VAL A 2 36.45 -30.13 -9.88
N SER A 3 36.34 -28.78 -10.12
CA SER A 3 35.04 -28.12 -10.19
C SER A 3 34.21 -28.74 -11.31
N THR A 4 32.93 -29.00 -11.05
CA THR A 4 32.02 -29.55 -12.04
C THR A 4 31.83 -28.58 -13.20
N MET A 5 31.49 -29.06 -14.38
CA MET A 5 31.19 -28.22 -15.55
C MET A 5 30.11 -27.15 -15.21
N TRP A 6 29.13 -27.52 -14.41
CA TRP A 6 28.05 -26.62 -13.98
C TRP A 6 28.54 -25.51 -13.06
N GLU A 7 29.51 -25.77 -12.16
CA GLU A 7 30.10 -24.72 -11.33
C GLU A 7 30.83 -23.67 -12.17
N ARG A 8 31.56 -24.12 -13.20
CA ARG A 8 32.24 -23.18 -14.14
C ARG A 8 31.26 -22.36 -14.94
N VAL A 9 30.14 -22.95 -15.39
CA VAL A 9 29.07 -22.22 -16.11
C VAL A 9 28.41 -21.19 -15.20
N LEU A 10 28.09 -21.56 -13.95
CA LEU A 10 27.50 -20.63 -12.97
C LEU A 10 28.44 -19.46 -12.63
N VAL A 11 29.73 -19.74 -12.43
CA VAL A 11 30.73 -18.70 -12.18
C VAL A 11 30.86 -17.78 -13.39
N ALA A 12 30.93 -18.32 -14.61
CA ALA A 12 31.01 -17.52 -15.82
C ALA A 12 29.76 -16.63 -16.01
N ALA A 13 28.56 -17.17 -15.74
CA ALA A 13 27.31 -16.41 -15.79
C ALA A 13 27.27 -15.29 -14.74
N LEU A 14 27.74 -15.56 -13.52
CA LEU A 14 27.82 -14.54 -12.46
C LEU A 14 28.81 -13.42 -12.85
N VAL A 15 29.98 -13.78 -13.35
CA VAL A 15 30.98 -12.80 -13.82
C VAL A 15 30.42 -11.95 -14.95
N ALA A 16 29.79 -12.58 -15.94
CA ALA A 16 29.14 -11.86 -17.05
C ALA A 16 28.05 -10.89 -16.53
N PHE A 17 27.24 -11.32 -15.60
CA PHE A 17 26.23 -10.47 -14.96
C PHE A 17 26.85 -9.28 -14.21
N VAL A 18 27.89 -9.50 -13.43
CA VAL A 18 28.60 -8.43 -12.70
C VAL A 18 29.20 -7.44 -13.68
N VAL A 19 29.91 -7.91 -14.72
CA VAL A 19 30.49 -7.06 -15.78
C VAL A 19 29.39 -6.24 -16.48
N PHE A 20 28.27 -6.87 -16.83
CA PHE A 20 27.14 -6.17 -17.42
C PHE A 20 26.61 -5.07 -16.50
N LYS A 21 26.39 -5.37 -15.21
CA LYS A 21 25.91 -4.39 -14.23
C LYS A 21 26.87 -3.22 -14.05
N VAL A 22 28.17 -3.50 -13.91
CA VAL A 22 29.20 -2.45 -13.77
C VAL A 22 29.24 -1.57 -15.02
N THR A 23 29.22 -2.19 -16.20
CA THR A 23 29.22 -1.45 -17.50
C THR A 23 27.97 -0.58 -17.62
N LEU A 24 26.80 -1.11 -17.27
CA LEU A 24 25.53 -0.36 -17.30
C LEU A 24 25.53 0.82 -16.31
N ILE A 25 26.01 0.61 -15.09
CA ILE A 25 26.13 1.67 -14.07
C ILE A 25 27.09 2.76 -14.55
N THR A 26 28.26 2.36 -15.07
CA THR A 26 29.27 3.31 -15.58
C THR A 26 28.74 4.10 -16.77
N TYR A 27 28.04 3.42 -17.72
CA TYR A 27 27.38 4.09 -18.84
C TYR A 27 26.34 5.10 -18.37
N ARG A 28 25.46 4.70 -17.41
CA ARG A 28 24.42 5.59 -16.85
C ARG A 28 25.01 6.80 -16.17
N ARG A 29 26.02 6.63 -15.31
CA ARG A 29 26.73 7.74 -14.64
C ARG A 29 27.39 8.72 -15.61
N ARG A 30 27.92 8.23 -16.75
CA ARG A 30 28.51 9.09 -17.77
C ARG A 30 27.46 9.83 -18.61
N LYS A 31 26.37 9.14 -18.96
CA LYS A 31 25.31 9.70 -19.79
C LYS A 31 24.36 10.63 -19.02
N TYR A 32 24.15 10.32 -17.76
CA TYR A 32 23.30 11.06 -16.83
C TYR A 32 24.10 11.33 -15.55
N PRO A 33 25.06 12.29 -15.60
CA PRO A 33 25.79 12.66 -14.40
C PRO A 33 24.81 13.20 -13.37
N GLU A 34 25.05 12.86 -12.10
CA GLU A 34 24.29 13.47 -11.02
C GLU A 34 24.54 14.99 -11.04
N PRO A 35 23.49 15.81 -10.94
CA PRO A 35 23.65 17.25 -10.82
C PRO A 35 24.59 17.54 -9.66
N HIS A 36 25.64 18.33 -9.90
CA HIS A 36 26.50 18.81 -8.82
C HIS A 36 25.83 20.05 -8.26
N GLU A 37 25.04 19.85 -7.20
CA GLU A 37 24.45 20.95 -6.46
C GLU A 37 25.52 21.55 -5.54
N ASP A 38 25.87 22.79 -5.78
CA ASP A 38 26.74 23.55 -4.86
C ASP A 38 25.91 24.14 -3.73
N TRP A 39 25.57 23.29 -2.77
CA TRP A 39 24.72 23.68 -1.64
C TRP A 39 25.27 24.83 -0.83
N ALA A 40 26.59 25.11 -0.90
CA ALA A 40 27.20 26.22 -0.19
C ALA A 40 26.81 27.59 -0.77
N ASN A 41 26.43 27.62 -2.06
CA ASN A 41 26.05 28.83 -2.77
C ASN A 41 24.57 28.91 -3.13
N VAL A 42 23.75 27.95 -2.65
CA VAL A 42 22.29 28.01 -2.83
C VAL A 42 21.72 29.03 -1.85
N ASN A 43 21.09 30.07 -2.37
CA ASN A 43 20.29 30.98 -1.56
C ASN A 43 18.95 30.30 -1.21
N LEU A 44 18.78 29.92 0.06
CA LEU A 44 17.58 29.23 0.52
C LEU A 44 16.31 30.09 0.38
N ASP A 45 16.44 31.42 0.38
CA ASP A 45 15.30 32.35 0.21
C ASP A 45 14.74 32.33 -1.22
N ASP A 46 15.52 31.84 -2.19
CA ASP A 46 15.10 31.70 -3.60
C ASP A 46 14.43 30.33 -3.87
N LEU A 47 14.44 29.42 -2.88
CA LEU A 47 13.84 28.11 -3.01
C LEU A 47 12.35 28.15 -2.65
N HIS A 48 11.53 28.04 -3.67
CA HIS A 48 10.08 27.97 -3.52
C HIS A 48 9.53 26.67 -4.11
N PHE A 49 8.57 26.07 -3.41
CA PHE A 49 7.79 24.99 -4.01
C PHE A 49 6.88 25.55 -5.11
N PRO A 50 6.61 24.78 -6.16
CA PRO A 50 5.68 25.20 -7.20
C PRO A 50 4.32 25.61 -6.61
N GLU A 51 3.67 26.58 -7.24
CA GLU A 51 2.30 26.92 -6.89
C GLU A 51 1.41 25.67 -6.97
N GLY A 52 0.53 25.48 -5.99
CA GLY A 52 -0.33 24.31 -5.90
C GLY A 52 0.36 23.02 -5.44
N PHE A 53 1.61 23.09 -4.93
CA PHE A 53 2.25 21.96 -4.30
C PHE A 53 1.48 21.50 -3.05
N HIS A 54 1.19 20.19 -2.96
CA HIS A 54 0.46 19.63 -1.84
C HIS A 54 1.41 19.05 -0.78
N TRP A 55 1.29 19.57 0.42
CA TRP A 55 1.92 18.98 1.60
C TRP A 55 0.98 17.95 2.20
N GLY A 56 1.44 16.73 2.39
CA GLY A 56 0.54 15.68 2.84
C GLY A 56 1.21 14.64 3.73
N THR A 57 0.35 13.93 4.43
CA THR A 57 0.70 12.76 5.24
C THR A 57 -0.08 11.55 4.74
N ALA A 58 0.33 10.36 5.19
CA ALA A 58 -0.32 9.12 4.82
C ALA A 58 -0.44 8.16 6.01
N THR A 59 -1.57 7.48 6.10
CA THR A 59 -1.82 6.37 7.04
C THR A 59 -2.46 5.19 6.34
N ALA A 60 -2.51 4.04 7.01
CA ALA A 60 -3.25 2.88 6.56
C ALA A 60 -4.19 2.40 7.68
N ALA A 61 -5.40 1.99 7.32
CA ALA A 61 -6.46 1.66 8.24
C ALA A 61 -6.03 0.68 9.34
N HIS A 62 -5.45 -0.46 8.97
CA HIS A 62 -4.99 -1.45 9.94
C HIS A 62 -3.94 -0.90 10.93
N GLN A 63 -3.10 0.04 10.48
CA GLN A 63 -2.02 0.58 11.29
C GLN A 63 -2.47 1.61 12.31
N VAL A 64 -3.61 2.29 12.08
CA VAL A 64 -4.01 3.43 12.92
C VAL A 64 -5.42 3.34 13.50
N GLU A 65 -6.37 2.68 12.83
CA GLU A 65 -7.77 2.71 13.24
C GLU A 65 -8.08 1.94 14.53
N GLY A 66 -7.43 0.79 14.71
CA GLY A 66 -7.66 -0.10 15.86
C GLY A 66 -8.89 -1.01 15.74
N HIS A 67 -8.88 -2.06 16.55
CA HIS A 67 -10.00 -3.02 16.77
C HIS A 67 -10.56 -3.61 15.48
N GLN A 68 -9.69 -3.98 14.55
CA GLN A 68 -10.07 -4.57 13.26
C GLN A 68 -10.07 -6.10 13.33
N ALA A 69 -10.85 -6.72 12.43
CA ALA A 69 -10.88 -8.16 12.21
C ALA A 69 -10.64 -8.43 10.71
N ASN A 70 -9.40 -8.75 10.33
CA ASN A 70 -8.98 -8.96 8.96
C ASN A 70 -7.90 -10.04 8.86
N ASN A 71 -7.40 -10.31 7.65
CA ASN A 71 -6.33 -11.27 7.39
C ASN A 71 -5.07 -11.02 8.23
N TRP A 72 -4.74 -9.77 8.61
CA TRP A 72 -3.58 -9.44 9.43
C TRP A 72 -3.78 -9.85 10.89
N THR A 73 -4.94 -9.59 11.49
CA THR A 73 -5.23 -9.99 12.87
C THR A 73 -5.19 -11.51 13.03
N VAL A 74 -5.65 -12.26 12.02
CA VAL A 74 -5.50 -13.73 11.99
C VAL A 74 -4.03 -14.14 11.90
N HIS A 75 -3.25 -13.44 11.07
CA HIS A 75 -1.82 -13.70 10.91
C HIS A 75 -1.03 -13.39 12.19
N GLU A 76 -1.34 -12.31 12.91
CA GLU A 76 -0.75 -11.94 14.19
C GLU A 76 -0.89 -13.09 15.20
N VAL A 77 -2.10 -13.61 15.35
CA VAL A 77 -2.38 -14.76 16.23
C VAL A 77 -1.61 -16.00 15.76
N ALA A 78 -1.65 -16.31 14.47
CA ALA A 78 -0.99 -17.50 13.92
C ALA A 78 0.55 -17.46 14.06
N LYS A 79 1.13 -16.25 14.08
CA LYS A 79 2.59 -16.05 14.24
C LYS A 79 3.03 -15.81 15.67
N GLY A 80 2.10 -15.58 16.60
CA GLY A 80 2.41 -15.24 17.99
C GLY A 80 3.14 -13.89 18.10
N ILE A 81 2.86 -12.94 17.20
CA ILE A 81 3.37 -11.58 17.25
C ILE A 81 2.40 -10.69 18.02
N GLU A 82 2.87 -9.53 18.46
CA GLU A 82 2.04 -8.56 19.15
C GLU A 82 0.83 -8.16 18.30
N ALA A 83 -0.35 -8.14 18.92
CA ALA A 83 -1.58 -7.77 18.25
C ALA A 83 -1.62 -6.25 17.99
N SER A 84 -2.12 -5.85 16.82
CA SER A 84 -2.35 -4.43 16.48
C SER A 84 -3.31 -3.73 17.44
N GLY A 85 -4.28 -4.46 18.01
CA GLY A 85 -5.15 -4.02 19.08
C GLY A 85 -5.88 -2.70 18.81
N ALA A 86 -5.75 -1.75 19.73
CA ALA A 86 -6.30 -0.40 19.57
C ALA A 86 -5.52 0.48 18.59
N ALA A 87 -4.29 0.12 18.27
CA ALA A 87 -3.38 0.94 17.43
C ALA A 87 -3.34 2.41 17.92
N CYS A 88 -3.64 3.38 17.06
CA CYS A 88 -3.76 4.79 17.44
C CYS A 88 -5.20 5.20 17.79
N ASP A 89 -6.13 4.26 17.76
CA ASP A 89 -7.56 4.50 17.99
C ASP A 89 -8.16 5.56 17.03
N HIS A 90 -7.60 5.66 15.83
CA HIS A 90 -8.01 6.64 14.84
C HIS A 90 -9.51 6.54 14.50
N TRP A 91 -10.08 5.34 14.49
CA TRP A 91 -11.50 5.13 14.22
C TRP A 91 -12.41 5.97 15.12
N ASN A 92 -12.03 6.16 16.37
CA ASN A 92 -12.80 6.96 17.33
C ASN A 92 -12.29 8.40 17.42
N ARG A 93 -11.04 8.66 17.02
CA ARG A 93 -10.32 9.93 17.21
C ARG A 93 -10.01 10.68 15.94
N TRP A 94 -10.52 10.26 14.78
CA TRP A 94 -10.18 10.86 13.50
C TRP A 94 -10.43 12.39 13.43
N LYS A 95 -11.39 12.92 14.20
CA LYS A 95 -11.64 14.38 14.27
C LYS A 95 -10.47 15.13 14.91
N ASP A 96 -9.90 14.57 15.97
CA ASP A 96 -8.72 15.12 16.63
C ASP A 96 -7.50 15.02 15.73
N ASP A 97 -7.33 13.86 15.06
CA ASP A 97 -6.22 13.64 14.15
C ASP A 97 -6.30 14.58 12.93
N PHE A 98 -7.49 14.84 12.40
CA PHE A 98 -7.67 15.82 11.32
C PHE A 98 -7.46 17.27 11.77
N GLN A 99 -7.70 17.56 13.05
CA GLN A 99 -7.31 18.85 13.61
C GLN A 99 -5.77 19.00 13.62
N LEU A 100 -5.03 17.94 13.99
CA LEU A 100 -3.56 17.95 13.90
C LEU A 100 -3.06 18.17 12.48
N LEU A 101 -3.71 17.57 11.45
CA LEU A 101 -3.37 17.83 10.05
C LEU A 101 -3.52 19.32 9.69
N SER A 102 -4.60 19.93 10.15
CA SER A 102 -4.86 21.37 9.92
C SER A 102 -3.81 22.23 10.64
N ASP A 103 -3.49 21.92 11.88
CA ASP A 103 -2.52 22.67 12.69
C ASP A 103 -1.10 22.57 12.10
N LEU A 104 -0.77 21.44 11.45
CA LEU A 104 0.48 21.22 10.71
C LEU A 104 0.48 21.87 9.31
N GLY A 105 -0.63 22.47 8.87
CA GLY A 105 -0.72 23.07 7.55
C GLY A 105 -0.74 22.07 6.40
N MET A 106 -1.18 20.84 6.65
CA MET A 106 -1.30 19.82 5.61
C MET A 106 -2.43 20.17 4.64
N THR A 107 -2.17 20.02 3.35
CA THR A 107 -3.13 20.29 2.26
C THR A 107 -3.61 19.03 1.56
N SER A 108 -3.05 17.86 1.92
CA SER A 108 -3.47 16.56 1.41
C SER A 108 -3.30 15.48 2.47
N TYR A 109 -4.20 14.51 2.48
CA TYR A 109 -4.11 13.35 3.36
C TYR A 109 -4.49 12.08 2.62
N ARG A 110 -3.57 11.08 2.64
CA ARG A 110 -3.82 9.75 2.12
C ARG A 110 -4.19 8.81 3.27
N PHE A 111 -5.29 8.10 3.12
CA PHE A 111 -5.72 7.06 4.05
C PHE A 111 -6.30 5.87 3.28
N SER A 112 -6.44 4.73 3.92
CA SER A 112 -7.08 3.58 3.32
C SER A 112 -8.44 3.29 3.93
N ILE A 113 -9.32 2.69 3.14
CA ILE A 113 -10.59 2.14 3.59
C ILE A 113 -10.35 0.68 4.00
N GLU A 114 -10.83 0.29 5.17
CA GLU A 114 -10.74 -1.10 5.63
C GLU A 114 -11.94 -1.91 5.13
N TRP A 115 -11.71 -2.73 4.11
CA TRP A 115 -12.77 -3.56 3.54
C TRP A 115 -13.43 -4.49 4.57
N SER A 116 -12.65 -5.08 5.48
CA SER A 116 -13.18 -5.96 6.52
C SER A 116 -14.16 -5.26 7.46
N ARG A 117 -14.05 -3.93 7.59
CA ARG A 117 -14.98 -3.11 8.39
C ARG A 117 -16.28 -2.86 7.62
N LEU A 118 -16.19 -2.66 6.31
CA LEU A 118 -17.36 -2.44 5.46
C LEU A 118 -18.13 -3.72 5.14
N GLU A 119 -17.44 -4.86 5.05
CA GLU A 119 -18.02 -6.16 4.72
C GLU A 119 -17.40 -7.24 5.61
N PRO A 120 -17.72 -7.24 6.92
CA PRO A 120 -17.13 -8.18 7.88
C PRO A 120 -17.48 -9.64 7.59
N THR A 121 -18.60 -9.87 6.94
CA THR A 121 -19.06 -11.17 6.44
C THR A 121 -19.50 -10.99 5.01
N GLU A 122 -19.23 -11.97 4.14
CA GLU A 122 -19.57 -11.93 2.73
C GLU A 122 -21.04 -11.54 2.49
N GLY A 123 -21.25 -10.48 1.73
CA GLY A 123 -22.57 -9.93 1.42
C GLY A 123 -23.24 -9.14 2.53
N ALA A 124 -22.65 -9.09 3.73
CA ALA A 124 -23.17 -8.32 4.86
C ALA A 124 -22.43 -6.98 4.99
N TRP A 125 -22.99 -5.95 4.39
CA TRP A 125 -22.42 -4.62 4.35
C TRP A 125 -22.78 -3.81 5.58
N ASP A 126 -21.78 -3.13 6.17
CA ASP A 126 -21.96 -2.18 7.27
C ASP A 126 -22.06 -0.75 6.73
N GLU A 127 -23.30 -0.31 6.52
CA GLU A 127 -23.59 1.06 6.04
C GLU A 127 -23.17 2.13 7.06
N ALA A 128 -23.19 1.80 8.36
CA ALA A 128 -22.76 2.74 9.39
C ALA A 128 -21.24 2.97 9.31
N ALA A 129 -20.46 1.91 9.06
CA ALA A 129 -19.03 2.05 8.81
C ALA A 129 -18.73 2.87 7.55
N LEU A 130 -19.47 2.66 6.46
CA LEU A 130 -19.32 3.46 5.25
C LEU A 130 -19.67 4.94 5.48
N ALA A 131 -20.71 5.21 6.28
CA ALA A 131 -21.06 6.58 6.65
C ALA A 131 -19.95 7.27 7.44
N VAL A 132 -19.25 6.57 8.36
CA VAL A 132 -18.08 7.15 9.05
C VAL A 132 -16.98 7.55 8.09
N TYR A 133 -16.64 6.71 7.10
CA TYR A 133 -15.65 7.09 6.07
C TYR A 133 -16.15 8.27 5.22
N SER A 134 -17.44 8.35 4.93
CA SER A 134 -18.04 9.50 4.26
C SER A 134 -17.88 10.78 5.09
N ASP A 135 -18.15 10.73 6.40
CA ASP A 135 -17.96 11.84 7.32
C ASP A 135 -16.48 12.29 7.40
N MET A 136 -15.54 11.33 7.38
CA MET A 136 -14.11 11.63 7.32
C MET A 136 -13.76 12.41 6.05
N VAL A 137 -14.27 11.99 4.89
CA VAL A 137 -14.04 12.69 3.61
C VAL A 137 -14.64 14.09 3.66
N ASP A 138 -15.87 14.24 4.18
CA ASP A 138 -16.53 15.55 4.31
C ASP A 138 -15.73 16.51 5.20
N ASP A 139 -15.19 16.01 6.31
CA ASP A 139 -14.39 16.83 7.22
C ASP A 139 -13.08 17.28 6.58
N LEU A 140 -12.38 16.38 5.86
CA LEU A 140 -11.16 16.72 5.12
C LEU A 140 -11.43 17.82 4.08
N VAL A 141 -12.48 17.63 3.28
CA VAL A 141 -12.87 18.63 2.25
C VAL A 141 -13.22 19.97 2.87
N ARG A 142 -13.99 19.98 3.97
CA ARG A 142 -14.35 21.20 4.71
C ARG A 142 -13.12 21.92 5.27
N ARG A 143 -12.07 21.19 5.66
CA ARG A 143 -10.79 21.75 6.11
C ARG A 143 -9.87 22.21 4.97
N GLY A 144 -10.25 22.01 3.71
CA GLY A 144 -9.41 22.28 2.55
C GLY A 144 -8.28 21.27 2.37
N ILE A 145 -8.38 20.09 3.00
CA ILE A 145 -7.41 19.01 2.89
C ILE A 145 -7.89 18.04 1.81
N ARG A 146 -7.10 17.86 0.76
CA ARG A 146 -7.41 16.96 -0.35
C ARG A 146 -7.36 15.51 0.08
N PRO A 147 -8.46 14.73 0.03
CA PRO A 147 -8.42 13.31 0.32
C PRO A 147 -7.79 12.52 -0.83
N VAL A 148 -6.92 11.57 -0.49
CA VAL A 148 -6.37 10.54 -1.38
C VAL A 148 -6.73 9.19 -0.79
N VAL A 149 -7.65 8.47 -1.41
CA VAL A 149 -8.20 7.23 -0.83
C VAL A 149 -7.53 6.00 -1.43
N THR A 150 -7.04 5.13 -0.56
CA THR A 150 -6.47 3.83 -0.91
C THR A 150 -7.51 2.74 -0.67
N LEU A 151 -7.85 1.97 -1.70
CA LEU A 151 -8.87 0.92 -1.62
C LEU A 151 -8.33 -0.37 -0.99
N HIS A 152 -7.07 -0.73 -1.25
CA HIS A 152 -6.45 -1.90 -0.64
C HIS A 152 -5.05 -1.56 -0.11
N HIS A 153 -4.86 -1.68 1.20
CA HIS A 153 -3.57 -1.46 1.86
C HIS A 153 -3.17 -2.67 2.71
N PHE A 154 -2.90 -3.80 2.03
CA PHE A 154 -2.45 -5.09 2.56
C PHE A 154 -3.52 -5.89 3.33
N THR A 155 -4.64 -5.27 3.70
CA THR A 155 -5.69 -5.89 4.51
C THR A 155 -6.97 -6.10 3.71
N HIS A 156 -7.69 -7.14 4.06
CA HIS A 156 -8.98 -7.51 3.49
C HIS A 156 -9.71 -8.47 4.43
N PRO A 157 -11.03 -8.71 4.21
CA PRO A 157 -11.79 -9.61 5.06
C PRO A 157 -11.22 -11.03 5.08
N ASP A 158 -11.27 -11.66 6.25
CA ASP A 158 -10.76 -13.01 6.45
C ASP A 158 -11.54 -14.05 5.62
N TRP A 159 -12.86 -13.84 5.45
CA TRP A 159 -13.68 -14.69 4.57
C TRP A 159 -13.19 -14.69 3.11
N TRP A 160 -12.66 -13.56 2.64
CA TRP A 160 -12.12 -13.44 1.29
C TRP A 160 -10.72 -14.08 1.18
N GLU A 161 -9.86 -13.91 2.21
CA GLU A 161 -8.57 -14.62 2.29
C GLU A 161 -8.78 -16.14 2.35
N ALA A 162 -9.78 -16.62 3.10
CA ALA A 162 -10.11 -18.04 3.21
C ALA A 162 -10.49 -18.67 1.84
N LYS A 163 -11.00 -17.87 0.90
CA LYS A 163 -11.25 -18.26 -0.50
C LYS A 163 -9.99 -18.17 -1.38
N GLY A 164 -8.86 -17.74 -0.83
CA GLY A 164 -7.59 -17.62 -1.52
C GLY A 164 -7.22 -16.21 -1.96
N GLY A 165 -8.00 -15.20 -1.64
CA GLY A 165 -7.71 -13.80 -1.90
C GLY A 165 -7.28 -13.56 -3.35
N PHE A 166 -6.26 -12.74 -3.56
CA PHE A 166 -5.68 -12.52 -4.91
C PHE A 166 -4.97 -13.73 -5.53
N ALA A 167 -4.74 -14.82 -4.78
CA ALA A 167 -4.16 -16.03 -5.37
C ALA A 167 -5.16 -16.80 -6.24
N ASP A 168 -6.45 -16.57 -6.05
CA ASP A 168 -7.50 -17.11 -6.91
C ASP A 168 -8.18 -15.99 -7.72
N ARG A 169 -8.07 -16.10 -9.07
CA ARG A 169 -8.65 -15.10 -9.98
C ARG A 169 -10.18 -14.98 -9.87
N THR A 170 -10.85 -16.02 -9.46
CA THR A 170 -12.32 -16.02 -9.31
C THR A 170 -12.82 -15.08 -8.21
N ASN A 171 -11.91 -14.64 -7.32
CA ASN A 171 -12.21 -13.69 -6.25
C ASN A 171 -12.11 -12.21 -6.67
N ILE A 172 -11.53 -11.91 -7.85
CA ILE A 172 -11.38 -10.52 -8.33
C ILE A 172 -12.74 -9.79 -8.41
N PRO A 173 -13.84 -10.38 -8.90
CA PRO A 173 -15.12 -9.68 -8.94
C PRO A 173 -15.61 -9.18 -7.58
N ALA A 174 -15.34 -9.91 -6.49
CA ALA A 174 -15.72 -9.44 -5.15
C ALA A 174 -14.91 -8.19 -4.73
N PHE A 175 -13.61 -8.18 -5.02
CA PHE A 175 -12.77 -6.99 -4.80
C PHE A 175 -13.23 -5.79 -5.64
N VAL A 176 -13.57 -6.01 -6.90
CA VAL A 176 -14.09 -4.95 -7.79
C VAL A 176 -15.40 -4.41 -7.27
N ALA A 177 -16.33 -5.27 -6.86
CA ALA A 177 -17.61 -4.85 -6.28
C ALA A 177 -17.44 -4.00 -5.01
N TYR A 178 -16.49 -4.37 -4.15
CA TYR A 178 -16.11 -3.54 -3.02
C TYR A 178 -15.59 -2.17 -3.46
N CYS A 179 -14.67 -2.14 -4.42
CA CYS A 179 -14.12 -0.89 -4.95
C CYS A 179 -15.21 0.00 -5.55
N GLU A 180 -16.09 -0.55 -6.37
CA GLU A 180 -17.23 0.16 -6.98
C GLU A 180 -18.11 0.78 -5.91
N ARG A 181 -18.48 0.02 -4.87
CA ARG A 181 -19.32 0.53 -3.79
C ARG A 181 -18.69 1.71 -3.04
N VAL A 182 -17.39 1.63 -2.74
CA VAL A 182 -16.66 2.72 -2.06
C VAL A 182 -16.55 3.94 -2.98
N VAL A 183 -16.24 3.72 -4.25
CA VAL A 183 -16.13 4.80 -5.25
C VAL A 183 -17.48 5.47 -5.44
N ASP A 184 -18.57 4.73 -5.61
CA ASP A 184 -19.92 5.29 -5.77
C ASP A 184 -20.33 6.16 -4.58
N ALA A 185 -19.91 5.80 -3.36
CA ALA A 185 -20.23 6.55 -2.16
C ALA A 185 -19.41 7.84 -1.98
N LEU A 186 -18.20 7.94 -2.57
CA LEU A 186 -17.24 9.00 -2.23
C LEU A 186 -16.73 9.81 -3.44
N ALA A 187 -16.99 9.38 -4.69
CA ALA A 187 -16.38 9.96 -5.89
C ALA A 187 -16.84 11.39 -6.19
N ASP A 188 -17.92 11.84 -5.61
CA ASP A 188 -18.38 13.24 -5.68
C ASP A 188 -17.42 14.22 -4.95
N ARG A 189 -16.61 13.72 -4.01
CA ARG A 189 -15.68 14.47 -3.15
C ARG A 189 -14.22 13.99 -3.26
N VAL A 190 -13.99 12.75 -3.69
CA VAL A 190 -12.66 12.16 -3.85
C VAL A 190 -12.33 12.01 -5.33
N ASN A 191 -11.28 12.69 -5.78
CA ASN A 191 -10.82 12.64 -7.17
C ASN A 191 -9.46 11.93 -7.36
N THR A 192 -8.88 11.40 -6.28
CA THR A 192 -7.59 10.72 -6.33
C THR A 192 -7.66 9.40 -5.56
N TRP A 193 -7.41 8.32 -6.28
CA TRP A 193 -7.56 6.96 -5.79
C TRP A 193 -6.27 6.16 -5.96
N VAL A 194 -5.97 5.31 -4.99
CA VAL A 194 -4.95 4.27 -5.06
C VAL A 194 -5.66 2.93 -4.94
N THR A 195 -5.75 2.17 -6.02
CA THR A 195 -6.45 0.89 -6.01
C THR A 195 -5.77 -0.13 -5.10
N VAL A 196 -4.46 -0.30 -5.25
CA VAL A 196 -3.67 -1.24 -4.46
C VAL A 196 -2.36 -0.57 -4.04
N ASN A 197 -2.10 -0.55 -2.73
CA ASN A 197 -0.81 -0.11 -2.21
C ASN A 197 0.25 -1.18 -2.45
N GLU A 198 1.39 -0.77 -3.01
CA GLU A 198 2.61 -1.59 -3.14
C GLU A 198 2.37 -3.05 -3.58
N PRO A 199 1.78 -3.29 -4.75
CA PRO A 199 1.41 -4.63 -5.19
C PRO A 199 2.59 -5.62 -5.22
N THR A 200 3.79 -5.12 -5.48
CA THR A 200 5.03 -5.92 -5.47
C THR A 200 5.44 -6.33 -4.06
N VAL A 201 5.31 -5.41 -3.10
CA VAL A 201 5.61 -5.70 -1.68
C VAL A 201 4.59 -6.69 -1.15
N PHE A 202 3.29 -6.45 -1.33
CA PHE A 202 2.23 -7.37 -0.92
C PHE A 202 2.48 -8.80 -1.44
N SER A 203 2.73 -8.93 -2.74
CA SER A 203 2.93 -10.24 -3.35
C SER A 203 4.23 -10.92 -2.92
N THR A 204 5.33 -10.17 -2.81
CA THR A 204 6.63 -10.73 -2.40
C THR A 204 6.63 -11.11 -0.93
N MET A 205 6.17 -10.23 -0.06
CA MET A 205 6.18 -10.46 1.39
C MET A 205 5.18 -11.55 1.79
N GLY A 206 4.00 -11.56 1.17
CA GLY A 206 2.95 -12.53 1.50
C GLY A 206 3.15 -13.91 0.87
N TYR A 207 3.72 -13.97 -0.35
CA TYR A 207 3.70 -15.20 -1.14
C TYR A 207 5.09 -15.73 -1.54
N THR A 208 6.16 -14.92 -1.49
CA THR A 208 7.54 -15.41 -1.68
C THR A 208 8.24 -15.64 -0.35
N LEU A 209 8.22 -14.64 0.53
CA LEU A 209 8.93 -14.67 1.81
C LEU A 209 8.08 -15.22 2.95
N GLY A 210 6.75 -15.14 2.85
CA GLY A 210 5.82 -15.60 3.87
C GLY A 210 5.88 -14.80 5.18
N MET A 211 6.27 -13.52 5.09
CA MET A 211 6.37 -12.61 6.24
C MET A 211 5.05 -11.89 6.51
N PHE A 212 4.28 -11.58 5.44
CA PHE A 212 2.95 -11.01 5.53
C PHE A 212 1.88 -12.09 5.34
N PRO A 213 0.61 -11.82 5.67
CA PRO A 213 -0.48 -12.71 5.29
C PRO A 213 -0.47 -12.97 3.77
N PRO A 214 -0.84 -14.16 3.34
CA PRO A 214 -1.21 -15.37 4.10
C PRO A 214 -0.02 -16.21 4.56
N GLY A 215 1.20 -15.74 4.49
CA GLY A 215 2.39 -16.46 4.96
C GLY A 215 2.86 -17.58 4.05
N ARG A 216 2.52 -17.54 2.76
CA ARG A 216 2.91 -18.58 1.77
C ARG A 216 4.34 -18.35 1.28
N ARG A 217 4.98 -19.46 0.79
CA ARG A 217 6.31 -19.42 0.19
C ARG A 217 6.28 -20.16 -1.14
N SER A 218 5.90 -19.45 -2.22
CA SER A 218 5.72 -20.04 -3.55
C SER A 218 5.88 -19.00 -4.65
N ILE A 219 6.98 -19.04 -5.39
CA ILE A 219 7.22 -18.16 -6.53
C ILE A 219 6.10 -18.25 -7.59
N PRO A 220 5.62 -19.45 -8.00
CA PRO A 220 4.51 -19.52 -8.94
C PRO A 220 3.25 -18.84 -8.45
N THR A 221 2.94 -18.93 -7.13
CA THR A 221 1.80 -18.23 -6.54
C THR A 221 2.02 -16.73 -6.51
N THR A 222 3.23 -16.25 -6.20
CA THR A 222 3.58 -14.83 -6.25
C THR A 222 3.30 -14.23 -7.63
N LEU A 223 3.77 -14.89 -8.70
CA LEU A 223 3.54 -14.43 -10.07
C LEU A 223 2.05 -14.41 -10.44
N ARG A 224 1.28 -15.39 -9.95
CA ARG A 224 -0.17 -15.41 -10.13
C ARG A 224 -0.85 -14.25 -9.40
N VAL A 225 -0.46 -13.98 -8.16
CA VAL A 225 -0.96 -12.85 -7.37
C VAL A 225 -0.63 -11.52 -8.05
N MET A 226 0.60 -11.32 -8.50
CA MET A 226 0.99 -10.11 -9.25
C MET A 226 0.12 -9.90 -10.50
N ARG A 227 -0.10 -10.96 -11.28
CA ARG A 227 -0.99 -10.91 -12.43
C ARG A 227 -2.43 -10.55 -12.03
N ASN A 228 -2.93 -11.16 -10.98
CA ASN A 228 -4.30 -10.95 -10.53
C ASN A 228 -4.51 -9.53 -9.96
N LEU A 229 -3.50 -8.97 -9.28
CA LEU A 229 -3.50 -7.57 -8.84
C LEU A 229 -3.58 -6.60 -10.03
N LEU A 230 -2.83 -6.87 -11.12
CA LEU A 230 -2.91 -6.07 -12.35
C LEU A 230 -4.27 -6.18 -13.05
N LEU A 231 -4.95 -7.33 -12.93
CA LEU A 231 -6.28 -7.52 -13.51
C LEU A 231 -7.38 -6.90 -12.64
N ALA A 232 -7.13 -6.77 -11.35
CA ALA A 232 -8.06 -6.15 -10.40
C ALA A 232 -7.98 -4.61 -10.41
N HIS A 233 -6.83 -4.07 -10.84
CA HIS A 233 -6.60 -2.63 -11.04
C HIS A 233 -7.32 -2.11 -12.28
#